data_c516b6f99d43bdb85da484bd2d8dfa6f
#
_entry.id   c516b6f99d43bdb85da484bd2d8dfa6f
#
_cell.length_a   1.000
_cell.length_b   1.000
_cell.length_c   1.000
_cell.angle_alpha   90.00
_cell.angle_beta   90.00
_cell.angle_gamma   90.00
#
_symmetry.space_group_name_H-M   'P 1'
#
loop_
_entity.id
_entity.type
_entity.pdbx_description
1 polymer ?
#
loop_
_entity_poly.entity_id
_entity_poly.type
_entity_poly.pdbx_seq_one_letter_code
_entity_poly.pdbx_strand_id
1 'polypeptide(L)'
;SEKAPIIAASSNSNPESKSNRGPVNKFNAYTYNAMPYLLKKVDGGYNVYDASGADLILKGTIKDSENGYRAMVFDANYQCYFLENEDLKLVDKDGVTITLIFQN
;
A
#
# COMPACT_ATOMS: atom_id res chain seq x y z
N SER A 1 -19.17 1.94 3.03
CA SER A 1 -18.65 2.04 3.03
C SER A 1 -18.76 2.65 3.11
N GLU A 2 -18.95 2.57 3.18
CA GLU A 2 -18.47 2.89 3.23
C GLU A 2 -18.36 3.38 3.42
N LYS A 3 -18.75 3.42 3.70
CA LYS A 3 -18.23 3.68 3.92
C LYS A 3 -17.94 4.24 4.24
N ALA A 4 -18.21 4.51 4.44
CA ALA A 4 -17.46 4.78 4.63
C ALA A 4 -17.31 5.42 5.07
N PRO A 5 -17.33 5.57 5.35
CA PRO A 5 -16.76 5.86 5.65
C PRO A 5 -16.64 6.56 5.89
N ILE A 6 -16.79 6.52 6.11
CA ILE A 6 -16.22 6.80 6.10
C ILE A 6 -16.13 7.59 6.27
N ILE A 7 -16.32 7.64 6.39
CA ILE A 7 -15.86 7.98 6.32
C ILE A 7 -15.87 8.62 6.36
N ALA A 8 -16.07 8.60 6.45
CA ALA A 8 -15.60 8.78 6.26
C ALA A 8 -15.69 9.33 6.18
N ALA A 9 -16.08 9.41 6.35
CA ALA A 9 -15.65 9.52 6.07
C ALA A 9 -15.77 9.99 5.90
N SER A 10 -16.17 9.99 5.95
CA SER A 10 -15.81 10.05 5.51
C SER A 10 -15.93 10.44 5.16
N SER A 11 -16.33 10.45 5.04
CA SER A 11 -16.03 10.43 4.41
C SER A 11 -16.16 10.80 3.88
N ASN A 12 -16.51 10.78 3.67
CA ASN A 12 -16.28 10.80 2.88
C ASN A 12 -16.40 10.91 2.16
N SER A 13 -16.56 10.75 1.74
CA SER A 13 -16.40 10.57 0.86
C SER A 13 -16.57 10.64 0.00
N ASN A 14 -16.41 10.52 -0.62
CA ASN A 14 -16.48 10.55 -1.68
C ASN A 14 -16.09 9.83 -2.35
N PRO A 15 -16.27 9.40 -2.89
CA PRO A 15 -15.67 8.46 -3.57
C PRO A 15 -15.19 8.63 -4.74
N GLU A 16 -14.58 8.82 -5.09
CA GLU A 16 -14.08 8.86 -6.15
C GLU A 16 -13.62 7.71 -6.63
N SER A 17 -13.34 7.61 -7.68
CA SER A 17 -12.99 6.44 -8.24
C SER A 17 -11.71 6.03 -7.85
N LYS A 18 -11.39 4.91 -7.82
CA LYS A 18 -10.26 4.46 -7.50
C LYS A 18 -9.48 4.06 -8.52
N SER A 19 -9.49 3.96 -9.54
CA SER A 19 -8.74 3.54 -10.65
C SER A 19 -7.42 2.99 -10.23
N ASN A 20 -6.39 3.16 -10.94
CA ASN A 20 -5.15 2.51 -10.73
C ASN A 20 -4.18 3.27 -9.93
N ARG A 21 -4.62 4.27 -9.25
CA ARG A 21 -3.76 5.03 -8.44
C ARG A 21 -3.59 4.33 -7.13
N GLY A 22 -2.55 4.55 -6.45
CA GLY A 22 -2.35 4.00 -5.14
C GLY A 22 -3.28 4.60 -4.11
N PRO A 23 -3.10 4.24 -2.84
CA PRO A 23 -3.97 4.72 -1.77
C PRO A 23 -3.96 6.23 -1.69
N VAL A 24 -5.11 6.81 -1.38
CA VAL A 24 -5.26 8.26 -1.30
C VAL A 24 -5.09 8.77 0.11
N ASN A 25 -5.22 7.93 1.11
CA ASN A 25 -5.04 8.36 2.49
C ASN A 25 -3.56 8.49 2.80
N LYS A 26 -3.23 9.33 3.76
CA LYS A 26 -1.85 9.53 4.15
C LYS A 26 -1.22 8.26 4.68
N PHE A 27 -1.98 7.49 5.47
CA PHE A 27 -1.54 6.20 5.97
C PHE A 27 -2.57 5.16 5.62
N ASN A 28 -2.13 4.03 5.11
CA ASN A 28 -3.01 2.92 4.80
C ASN A 28 -2.46 1.66 5.43
N ALA A 29 -3.33 0.88 6.04
CA ALA A 29 -2.95 -0.31 6.78
C ALA A 29 -3.10 -1.55 5.91
N TYR A 30 -2.13 -2.44 6.00
CA TYR A 30 -2.10 -3.70 5.28
C TYR A 30 -1.63 -4.80 6.20
N THR A 31 -1.92 -6.06 5.85
CA THR A 31 -1.30 -7.19 6.52
C THR A 31 -0.62 -8.08 5.49
N TYR A 32 0.46 -8.70 5.91
CA TYR A 32 1.11 -9.72 5.12
C TYR A 32 1.66 -10.74 6.09
N ASN A 33 1.30 -12.00 5.90
CA ASN A 33 1.78 -13.10 6.74
C ASN A 33 1.45 -12.83 8.21
N ALA A 34 0.24 -12.30 8.46
CA ALA A 34 -0.27 -11.95 9.78
C ALA A 34 0.49 -10.80 10.46
N MET A 35 1.35 -10.11 9.75
CA MET A 35 2.07 -8.96 10.28
C MET A 35 1.47 -7.67 9.77
N PRO A 36 1.32 -6.64 10.61
CA PRO A 36 0.76 -5.37 10.16
C PRO A 36 1.81 -4.46 9.55
N TYR A 37 1.43 -3.79 8.47
CA TYR A 37 2.29 -2.82 7.80
C TYR A 37 1.50 -1.54 7.52
N LEU A 38 2.19 -0.43 7.43
CA LEU A 38 1.59 0.83 7.03
C LEU A 38 2.33 1.38 5.82
N LEU A 39 1.57 1.88 4.85
CA LEU A 39 2.11 2.63 3.75
C LEU A 39 1.83 4.11 4.01
N LYS A 40 2.88 4.91 4.00
CA LYS A 40 2.75 6.36 4.13
C LYS A 40 3.07 6.99 2.79
N LYS A 41 2.16 7.83 2.30
CA LYS A 41 2.37 8.52 1.04
C LYS A 41 3.43 9.60 1.22
N VAL A 42 4.38 9.63 0.30
CA VAL A 42 5.45 10.63 0.27
C VAL A 42 5.59 11.11 -1.18
N ASP A 43 6.43 12.11 -1.41
CA ASP A 43 6.66 12.57 -2.78
C ASP A 43 7.26 11.45 -3.61
N GLY A 44 6.64 11.18 -4.72
CA GLY A 44 7.14 10.18 -5.67
C GLY A 44 6.82 8.75 -5.30
N GLY A 45 6.06 8.50 -4.25
CA GLY A 45 5.71 7.12 -3.91
C GLY A 45 5.23 6.95 -2.48
N TYR A 46 5.72 5.90 -1.83
CA TYR A 46 5.29 5.53 -0.49
C TYR A 46 6.45 4.97 0.30
N ASN A 47 6.42 5.15 1.62
CA ASN A 47 7.28 4.41 2.53
C ASN A 47 6.49 3.26 3.14
N VAL A 48 7.14 2.13 3.35
CA VAL A 48 6.52 0.94 3.92
C VAL A 48 7.11 0.72 5.30
N TYR A 49 6.25 0.65 6.30
CA TYR A 49 6.66 0.47 7.70
C TYR A 49 6.09 -0.80 8.28
N ASP A 50 6.90 -1.48 9.10
CA ASP A 50 6.41 -2.54 9.97
C ASP A 50 5.74 -1.85 11.15
N ALA A 51 4.49 -2.19 11.38
CA ALA A 51 3.67 -1.57 12.43
C ALA A 51 3.35 -2.54 13.55
N SER A 52 4.15 -3.58 13.73
CA SER A 52 3.86 -4.59 14.75
C SER A 52 4.32 -4.20 16.14
N GLY A 53 5.20 -3.22 16.26
CA GLY A 53 5.69 -2.78 17.58
C GLY A 53 5.18 -1.40 17.95
N ALA A 54 5.75 -0.85 19.02
CA ALA A 54 5.37 0.48 19.49
C ALA A 54 5.80 1.57 18.50
N ASP A 55 6.91 1.36 17.83
CA ASP A 55 7.43 2.31 16.85
C ASP A 55 7.32 1.73 15.44
N LEU A 56 7.09 2.59 14.48
CA LEU A 56 7.09 2.18 13.08
C LEU A 56 8.53 1.99 12.63
N ILE A 57 8.79 0.90 11.95
CA ILE A 57 10.12 0.59 11.45
C ILE A 57 10.10 0.57 9.94
N LEU A 58 10.90 1.41 9.32
CA LEU A 58 10.93 1.49 7.86
C LEU A 58 11.48 0.20 7.27
N LYS A 59 10.70 -0.43 6.41
CA LYS A 59 11.09 -1.69 5.76
C LYS A 59 11.42 -1.50 4.29
N GLY A 60 11.02 -0.39 3.71
CA GLY A 60 11.32 -0.14 2.32
C GLY A 60 10.52 1.00 1.74
N THR A 61 10.61 1.14 0.43
CA THR A 61 9.97 2.23 -0.28
C THR A 61 9.32 1.71 -1.56
N ILE A 62 8.29 2.41 -2.00
CA ILE A 62 7.65 2.18 -3.29
C ILE A 62 7.78 3.48 -4.06
N LYS A 63 8.33 3.41 -5.26
CA LYS A 63 8.55 4.60 -6.07
C LYS A 63 7.75 4.53 -7.36
N ASP A 64 7.23 5.67 -7.76
CA ASP A 64 6.55 5.82 -9.02
C ASP A 64 7.60 5.85 -10.13
N SER A 65 7.34 5.17 -11.23
CA SER A 65 8.22 5.16 -12.38
C SER A 65 7.39 5.17 -13.65
N GLU A 66 8.03 5.36 -14.81
CA GLU A 66 7.27 5.38 -16.04
C GLU A 66 6.59 4.07 -16.34
N ASN A 67 7.02 2.99 -15.76
CA ASN A 67 6.40 1.68 -15.98
C ASN A 67 5.54 1.23 -14.81
N GLY A 68 5.06 2.17 -14.00
CA GLY A 68 4.26 1.87 -12.83
C GLY A 68 5.07 2.03 -11.57
N TYR A 69 4.72 1.29 -10.52
CA TYR A 69 5.39 1.41 -9.24
C TYR A 69 6.44 0.33 -9.07
N ARG A 70 7.54 0.70 -8.46
CA ARG A 70 8.59 -0.24 -8.13
C ARG A 70 8.80 -0.22 -6.64
N ALA A 71 8.91 -1.37 -6.03
CA ALA A 71 9.08 -1.48 -4.59
C ALA A 71 10.46 -2.06 -4.27
N MET A 72 11.13 -1.49 -3.27
CA MET A 72 12.31 -2.10 -2.69
C MET A 72 11.98 -2.29 -1.22
N VAL A 73 11.61 -3.51 -0.84
CA VAL A 73 11.14 -3.82 0.49
C VAL A 73 11.48 -5.26 0.80
N PHE A 74 11.64 -5.59 2.06
CA PHE A 74 12.01 -6.94 2.50
C PHE A 74 13.32 -7.39 1.85
N ASP A 75 14.25 -6.45 1.65
CA ASP A 75 15.56 -6.70 1.05
C ASP A 75 15.50 -7.24 -0.37
N ALA A 76 14.46 -6.92 -1.11
CA ALA A 76 14.30 -7.36 -2.48
C ALA A 76 13.60 -6.30 -3.31
N ASN A 77 13.67 -6.45 -4.62
CA ASN A 77 13.03 -5.55 -5.55
C ASN A 77 11.84 -6.21 -6.19
N TYR A 78 10.76 -5.45 -6.33
CA TYR A 78 9.50 -5.95 -6.87
C TYR A 78 8.91 -4.95 -7.84
N GLN A 79 8.12 -5.46 -8.78
CA GLN A 79 7.17 -4.65 -9.52
C GLN A 79 5.90 -4.60 -8.67
N CYS A 80 5.30 -3.43 -8.54
CA CYS A 80 4.25 -3.22 -7.58
C CYS A 80 2.95 -2.86 -8.30
N TYR A 81 1.84 -3.48 -7.89
CA TYR A 81 0.53 -3.22 -8.47
C TYR A 81 -0.49 -2.96 -7.37
N PHE A 82 -1.21 -1.85 -7.48
CA PHE A 82 -2.34 -1.58 -6.59
C PHE A 82 -3.58 -2.14 -7.26
N LEU A 83 -4.22 -3.10 -6.62
CA LEU A 83 -5.36 -3.81 -7.20
C LEU A 83 -6.66 -3.06 -6.94
N GLU A 84 -7.71 -3.45 -7.66
CA GLU A 84 -9.01 -2.79 -7.51
C GLU A 84 -9.59 -2.93 -6.12
N ASN A 85 -9.32 -4.02 -5.43
CA ASN A 85 -9.78 -4.22 -4.06
C ASN A 85 -8.86 -3.53 -3.05
N GLU A 86 -7.89 -2.76 -3.55
CA GLU A 86 -6.94 -1.98 -2.77
C GLU A 86 -5.83 -2.80 -2.14
N ASP A 87 -5.75 -4.08 -2.40
CA ASP A 87 -4.60 -4.88 -2.00
C ASP A 87 -3.38 -4.47 -2.81
N LEU A 88 -2.22 -4.73 -2.26
CA LEU A 88 -0.96 -4.39 -2.90
C LEU A 88 -0.24 -5.68 -3.31
N LYS A 89 -0.01 -5.84 -4.61
CA LYS A 89 0.63 -7.03 -5.14
C LYS A 89 2.05 -6.71 -5.55
N LEU A 90 3.00 -7.49 -5.08
CA LEU A 90 4.42 -7.32 -5.39
C LEU A 90 4.91 -8.57 -6.13
N VAL A 91 5.59 -8.37 -7.26
CA VAL A 91 6.08 -9.47 -8.09
C VAL A 91 7.58 -9.28 -8.28
N ASP A 92 8.38 -10.27 -7.93
CA ASP A 92 9.82 -10.16 -8.09
C ASP A 92 10.27 -10.57 -9.50
N LYS A 93 11.56 -10.54 -9.76
CA LYS A 93 12.08 -10.83 -11.09
C LYS A 93 11.85 -12.26 -11.52
N ASP A 94 11.61 -13.16 -10.59
CA ASP A 94 11.37 -14.58 -10.89
C ASP A 94 9.88 -14.89 -10.97
N GLY A 95 9.05 -13.87 -10.85
CA GLY A 95 7.59 -14.05 -10.91
C GLY A 95 6.96 -14.47 -9.60
N VAL A 96 7.74 -14.53 -8.53
CA VAL A 96 7.18 -14.85 -7.21
C VAL A 96 6.38 -13.66 -6.72
N THR A 97 5.19 -13.92 -6.24
CA THR A 97 4.24 -12.87 -5.89
C THR A 97 3.94 -12.90 -4.41
N ILE A 98 3.94 -11.72 -3.79
CA ILE A 98 3.38 -11.58 -2.45
C ILE A 98 2.28 -10.52 -2.51
N THR A 99 1.30 -10.64 -1.65
CA THR A 99 0.17 -9.71 -1.62
C THR A 99 -0.01 -9.19 -0.20
N LEU A 100 0.00 -7.86 -0.08
CA LEU A 100 -0.33 -7.22 1.18
C LEU A 100 -1.81 -6.91 1.14
N ILE A 101 -2.54 -7.36 2.15
CA ILE A 101 -3.99 -7.28 2.19
C ILE A 101 -4.40 -5.97 2.85
N PHE A 102 -5.18 -5.18 2.13
CA PHE A 102 -5.63 -3.89 2.62
C PHE A 102 -6.60 -4.07 3.78
N GLN A 103 -6.43 -3.25 4.83
CA GLN A 103 -7.18 -3.42 6.08
C GLN A 103 -8.18 -2.32 6.36
N ASN A 104 -8.00 -1.14 5.83
CA ASN A 104 -8.94 -0.07 6.08
C ASN A 104 -9.40 0.58 4.80
#